data_411150286693494b3e12a4e13c4fa2ab
#
_entry.id   411150286693494b3e12a4e13c4fa2ab
#
_cell.length_a   1.000
_cell.length_b   1.000
_cell.length_c   1.000
_cell.angle_alpha   90.00
_cell.angle_beta   90.00
_cell.angle_gamma   90.00
#
_symmetry.space_group_name_H-M   'P 1'
#
loop_
_entity.id
_entity.type
_entity.pdbx_description
1 polymer ?
#
loop_
_entity_poly.entity_id
_entity_poly.type
_entity_poly.pdbx_seq_one_letter_code
_entity_poly.pdbx_strand_id
1 'polypeptide(L)'
;MLEQAIQAGDLSAARSAALRLWQGGDRRFDAQLVLVVDAMRRADWKGARDYLNGRSDKAGGDPITRLILPTFQSWIDVGAREKAPERHLLAAAGKGRPEPALELEAALVQLAAKRPAEAATLAAETTPTDRLSQLVALRLAATLAAAGEGEAADALRGRIALAAGGREDPMLLLPDQPVSTPRSGMAHWLALLGDGFARMPNSSAKLSLLFGRAAYWLDDRDWAVRSALVESLDRGDRERDAMALLAGGRTALPPVLQMRRAELMADAGDLAGATALAEAAAKASPARSMFARFADIARRADDREATARAYAGIEATLGDGPEDRALRGNLLIARAELRLQADDWDGASALIEQAVALRPDDPAVLNFAGYSAIERRKNVAQALARIEAAWQAEPQDAAITDSLGWAYFLTGRTADAVSMLEKAQAGEPGNAVIVEHLGDAYWQAGRKFQARYTWRAAALLAEADMAARLAAKLRDGLTPATTAP
;
A
#
# COMPACT_ATOMS: atom_id res chain seq x y z
N MET A 1 -22.53 -0.93 -26.42
CA MET A 1 -23.58 -0.09 -25.78
C MET A 1 -23.69 -0.35 -24.27
N LEU A 2 -23.92 -1.58 -23.79
CA LEU A 2 -24.00 -1.84 -22.34
C LEU A 2 -22.68 -1.52 -21.64
N GLU A 3 -21.56 -2.04 -22.12
CA GLU A 3 -20.23 -1.77 -21.57
C GLU A 3 -19.90 -0.27 -21.55
N GLN A 4 -20.21 0.46 -22.61
CA GLN A 4 -19.98 1.91 -22.66
C GLN A 4 -20.80 2.67 -21.61
N ALA A 5 -22.04 2.27 -21.37
CA ALA A 5 -22.89 2.87 -20.34
C ALA A 5 -22.37 2.57 -18.93
N ILE A 6 -21.88 1.34 -18.68
CA ILE A 6 -21.23 0.97 -17.41
C ILE A 6 -19.96 1.80 -17.22
N GLN A 7 -19.14 1.90 -18.23
CA GLN A 7 -17.93 2.74 -18.19
C GLN A 7 -18.27 4.19 -17.86
N ALA A 8 -19.25 4.78 -18.54
CA ALA A 8 -19.70 6.14 -18.29
C ALA A 8 -20.38 6.36 -16.92
N GLY A 9 -20.81 5.27 -16.25
CA GLY A 9 -21.58 5.34 -15.02
C GLY A 9 -23.05 5.73 -15.23
N ASP A 10 -23.54 5.70 -16.46
CA ASP A 10 -24.93 6.02 -16.79
C ASP A 10 -25.83 4.79 -16.57
N LEU A 11 -26.46 4.74 -15.39
CA LEU A 11 -27.37 3.66 -15.03
C LEU A 11 -28.59 3.60 -15.97
N SER A 12 -29.10 4.72 -16.44
CA SER A 12 -30.29 4.76 -17.32
C SER A 12 -30.00 4.11 -18.68
N ALA A 13 -28.88 4.48 -19.29
CA ALA A 13 -28.38 3.87 -20.51
C ALA A 13 -28.02 2.40 -20.33
N ALA A 14 -27.35 2.05 -19.22
CA ALA A 14 -26.99 0.67 -18.88
C ALA A 14 -28.22 -0.21 -18.72
N ARG A 15 -29.24 0.25 -17.97
CA ARG A 15 -30.52 -0.42 -17.79
C ARG A 15 -31.22 -0.65 -19.13
N SER A 16 -31.29 0.39 -19.94
CA SER A 16 -31.95 0.29 -21.27
C SER A 16 -31.25 -0.72 -22.20
N ALA A 17 -29.92 -0.75 -22.18
CA ALA A 17 -29.14 -1.71 -22.93
C ALA A 17 -29.31 -3.14 -22.39
N ALA A 18 -29.27 -3.30 -21.05
CA ALA A 18 -29.46 -4.58 -20.38
C ALA A 18 -30.84 -5.17 -20.61
N LEU A 19 -31.90 -4.35 -20.61
CA LEU A 19 -33.27 -4.79 -20.93
C LEU A 19 -33.39 -5.31 -22.37
N ARG A 20 -32.79 -4.64 -23.34
CA ARG A 20 -32.79 -5.13 -24.73
C ARG A 20 -32.12 -6.49 -24.88
N LEU A 21 -30.95 -6.67 -24.21
CA LEU A 21 -30.25 -7.97 -24.19
C LEU A 21 -31.13 -9.05 -23.54
N TRP A 22 -31.73 -8.72 -22.41
CA TRP A 22 -32.60 -9.64 -21.65
C TRP A 22 -33.84 -10.07 -22.47
N GLN A 23 -34.49 -9.13 -23.12
CA GLN A 23 -35.64 -9.40 -24.01
C GLN A 23 -35.26 -10.22 -25.24
N GLY A 24 -34.04 -10.03 -25.75
CA GLY A 24 -33.46 -10.82 -26.85
C GLY A 24 -32.95 -12.22 -26.42
N GLY A 25 -33.12 -12.59 -25.15
CA GLY A 25 -32.67 -13.90 -24.65
C GLY A 25 -31.21 -13.96 -24.20
N ASP A 26 -30.45 -12.88 -24.32
CA ASP A 26 -29.07 -12.82 -23.83
C ASP A 26 -29.05 -12.66 -22.28
N ARG A 27 -28.49 -13.67 -21.58
CA ARG A 27 -28.45 -13.80 -20.12
C ARG A 27 -27.03 -13.58 -19.57
N ARG A 28 -26.26 -12.74 -20.24
CA ARG A 28 -24.89 -12.43 -19.80
C ARG A 28 -24.87 -11.75 -18.43
N PHE A 29 -23.80 -12.00 -17.68
CA PHE A 29 -23.67 -11.62 -16.29
C PHE A 29 -23.82 -10.11 -16.04
N ASP A 30 -23.17 -9.27 -16.87
CA ASP A 30 -23.21 -7.81 -16.73
C ASP A 30 -24.63 -7.23 -16.93
N ALA A 31 -25.38 -7.74 -17.89
CA ALA A 31 -26.78 -7.33 -18.11
C ALA A 31 -27.67 -7.75 -16.92
N GLN A 32 -27.50 -8.98 -16.44
CA GLN A 32 -28.22 -9.47 -15.26
C GLN A 32 -27.94 -8.62 -14.03
N LEU A 33 -26.65 -8.35 -13.73
CA LEU A 33 -26.25 -7.55 -12.57
C LEU A 33 -26.87 -6.15 -12.60
N VAL A 34 -26.81 -5.47 -13.75
CA VAL A 34 -27.43 -4.14 -13.93
C VAL A 34 -28.93 -4.18 -13.64
N LEU A 35 -29.64 -5.20 -14.13
CA LEU A 35 -31.10 -5.30 -13.93
C LEU A 35 -31.47 -5.62 -12.48
N VAL A 36 -30.72 -6.50 -11.81
CA VAL A 36 -30.91 -6.79 -10.38
C VAL A 36 -30.67 -5.54 -9.54
N VAL A 37 -29.55 -4.83 -9.79
CA VAL A 37 -29.19 -3.60 -9.07
C VAL A 37 -30.24 -2.50 -9.27
N ASP A 38 -30.71 -2.29 -10.50
CA ASP A 38 -31.77 -1.31 -10.78
C ASP A 38 -33.10 -1.67 -10.08
N ALA A 39 -33.48 -2.94 -10.06
CA ALA A 39 -34.66 -3.41 -9.34
C ALA A 39 -34.51 -3.20 -7.83
N MET A 40 -33.39 -3.56 -7.23
CA MET A 40 -33.09 -3.32 -5.81
C MET A 40 -33.13 -1.82 -5.48
N ARG A 41 -32.59 -0.97 -6.35
CA ARG A 41 -32.61 0.49 -6.19
C ARG A 41 -34.04 1.05 -6.13
N ARG A 42 -34.94 0.49 -6.88
CA ARG A 42 -36.36 0.85 -6.88
C ARG A 42 -37.20 0.13 -5.81
N ALA A 43 -36.56 -0.69 -4.96
CA ALA A 43 -37.22 -1.57 -3.98
C ALA A 43 -38.20 -2.58 -4.66
N ASP A 44 -37.96 -2.93 -5.92
CA ASP A 44 -38.68 -3.98 -6.63
C ASP A 44 -38.02 -5.35 -6.35
N TRP A 45 -38.24 -5.85 -5.14
CA TRP A 45 -37.62 -7.09 -4.65
C TRP A 45 -38.05 -8.32 -5.44
N LYS A 46 -39.30 -8.32 -5.95
CA LYS A 46 -39.79 -9.38 -6.84
C LYS A 46 -39.05 -9.35 -8.15
N GLY A 47 -38.98 -8.19 -8.81
CA GLY A 47 -38.24 -8.03 -10.05
C GLY A 47 -36.74 -8.37 -9.89
N ALA A 48 -36.13 -7.96 -8.78
CA ALA A 48 -34.73 -8.32 -8.49
C ALA A 48 -34.54 -9.85 -8.42
N ARG A 49 -35.43 -10.56 -7.74
CA ARG A 49 -35.41 -12.04 -7.65
C ARG A 49 -35.67 -12.70 -9.02
N ASP A 50 -36.61 -12.18 -9.79
CA ASP A 50 -36.92 -12.70 -11.13
C ASP A 50 -35.72 -12.55 -12.08
N TYR A 51 -35.03 -11.40 -12.07
CA TYR A 51 -33.81 -11.21 -12.83
C TYR A 51 -32.67 -12.11 -12.34
N LEU A 52 -32.50 -12.26 -11.02
CA LEU A 52 -31.46 -13.09 -10.44
C LEU A 52 -31.64 -14.57 -10.84
N ASN A 53 -32.86 -15.09 -10.80
CA ASN A 53 -33.19 -16.48 -11.12
C ASN A 53 -33.36 -16.74 -12.64
N GLY A 54 -33.51 -15.71 -13.45
CA GLY A 54 -33.77 -15.83 -14.88
C GLY A 54 -32.59 -16.30 -15.73
N ARG A 55 -31.43 -16.49 -15.14
CA ARG A 55 -30.28 -17.16 -15.75
C ARG A 55 -30.44 -18.66 -15.53
N SER A 56 -30.94 -19.37 -16.55
CA SER A 56 -31.15 -20.81 -16.40
C SER A 56 -29.86 -21.57 -16.15
N ASP A 57 -29.90 -22.50 -15.17
CA ASP A 57 -28.80 -23.33 -14.65
C ASP A 57 -28.09 -24.27 -15.64
N LYS A 58 -28.30 -24.13 -16.94
CA LYS A 58 -27.66 -24.96 -17.97
C LYS A 58 -26.15 -24.66 -18.15
N ALA A 59 -25.68 -23.49 -17.71
CA ALA A 59 -24.27 -23.22 -17.59
C ALA A 59 -23.88 -23.45 -16.13
N GLY A 60 -23.44 -24.62 -15.73
CA GLY A 60 -23.05 -25.00 -14.38
C GLY A 60 -22.26 -23.90 -13.68
N GLY A 61 -22.96 -22.96 -13.08
CA GLY A 61 -22.67 -21.69 -12.50
C GLY A 61 -21.21 -21.25 -12.61
N ASP A 62 -20.93 -20.20 -13.39
CA ASP A 62 -19.59 -19.64 -13.41
C ASP A 62 -19.15 -19.30 -11.96
N PRO A 63 -17.85 -19.33 -11.67
CA PRO A 63 -17.35 -19.13 -10.30
C PRO A 63 -17.81 -17.80 -9.68
N ILE A 64 -17.96 -16.75 -10.47
CA ILE A 64 -18.38 -15.42 -10.01
C ILE A 64 -19.84 -15.44 -9.57
N THR A 65 -20.71 -16.03 -10.38
CA THR A 65 -22.14 -16.19 -10.00
C THR A 65 -22.29 -16.98 -8.70
N ARG A 66 -21.53 -18.07 -8.52
CA ARG A 66 -21.56 -18.84 -7.26
C ARG A 66 -21.09 -18.04 -6.05
N LEU A 67 -20.11 -17.19 -6.23
CA LEU A 67 -19.59 -16.34 -5.16
C LEU A 67 -20.61 -15.28 -4.69
N ILE A 68 -21.36 -14.70 -5.62
CA ILE A 68 -22.24 -13.55 -5.32
C ILE A 68 -23.70 -13.94 -5.06
N LEU A 69 -24.15 -15.08 -5.59
CA LEU A 69 -25.55 -15.48 -5.53
C LEU A 69 -26.11 -15.55 -4.12
N PRO A 70 -25.46 -16.18 -3.12
CA PRO A 70 -25.99 -16.26 -1.76
C PRO A 70 -26.21 -14.89 -1.14
N THR A 71 -25.29 -13.94 -1.37
CA THR A 71 -25.41 -12.59 -0.82
C THR A 71 -26.55 -11.81 -1.46
N PHE A 72 -26.70 -11.89 -2.79
CA PHE A 72 -27.85 -11.28 -3.46
C PHE A 72 -29.19 -11.84 -2.98
N GLN A 73 -29.31 -13.17 -2.86
CA GLN A 73 -30.51 -13.80 -2.36
C GLN A 73 -30.83 -13.32 -0.93
N SER A 74 -29.84 -13.27 -0.07
CA SER A 74 -30.00 -12.82 1.32
C SER A 74 -30.47 -11.36 1.41
N TRP A 75 -29.84 -10.43 0.69
CA TRP A 75 -30.25 -9.01 0.74
C TRP A 75 -31.59 -8.74 0.06
N ILE A 76 -31.94 -9.48 -1.00
CA ILE A 76 -33.26 -9.41 -1.61
C ILE A 76 -34.34 -9.93 -0.63
N ASP A 77 -34.03 -11.02 0.09
CA ASP A 77 -34.95 -11.59 1.08
C ASP A 77 -35.15 -10.65 2.29
N VAL A 78 -34.10 -9.91 2.75
CA VAL A 78 -34.27 -8.84 3.73
C VAL A 78 -35.25 -7.76 3.22
N GLY A 79 -35.06 -7.31 2.00
CA GLY A 79 -35.93 -6.29 1.38
C GLY A 79 -37.37 -6.75 1.20
N ALA A 80 -37.55 -8.03 0.84
CA ALA A 80 -38.86 -8.68 0.72
C ALA A 80 -39.48 -9.08 2.08
N ARG A 81 -38.77 -8.91 3.19
CA ARG A 81 -39.17 -9.30 4.55
C ARG A 81 -39.42 -10.82 4.70
N GLU A 82 -38.62 -11.62 4.01
CA GLU A 82 -38.65 -13.07 4.11
C GLU A 82 -38.08 -13.55 5.46
N LYS A 83 -38.48 -14.77 5.85
CA LYS A 83 -37.96 -15.42 7.07
C LYS A 83 -36.54 -15.96 6.84
N ALA A 84 -35.68 -15.80 7.83
CA ALA A 84 -34.29 -16.30 7.84
C ALA A 84 -33.52 -16.00 6.54
N PRO A 85 -33.38 -14.69 6.16
CA PRO A 85 -32.74 -14.29 4.90
C PRO A 85 -31.25 -14.72 4.84
N GLU A 86 -30.56 -14.88 5.97
CA GLU A 86 -29.16 -15.32 6.08
C GLU A 86 -28.94 -16.78 5.68
N ARG A 87 -29.99 -17.58 5.55
CA ARG A 87 -29.89 -19.03 5.23
C ARG A 87 -29.08 -19.32 3.96
N HIS A 88 -29.14 -18.42 2.97
CA HIS A 88 -28.38 -18.60 1.73
C HIS A 88 -26.88 -18.49 1.93
N LEU A 89 -26.43 -17.56 2.77
CA LEU A 89 -25.02 -17.38 3.12
C LEU A 89 -24.51 -18.55 3.96
N LEU A 90 -25.27 -18.96 5.00
CA LEU A 90 -24.89 -20.06 5.87
C LEU A 90 -24.90 -21.41 5.16
N ALA A 91 -25.74 -21.60 4.14
CA ALA A 91 -25.79 -22.81 3.33
C ALA A 91 -24.73 -22.88 2.22
N ALA A 92 -24.02 -21.79 1.94
CA ALA A 92 -23.07 -21.70 0.81
C ALA A 92 -21.89 -22.68 0.92
N ALA A 93 -21.51 -23.08 2.14
CA ALA A 93 -20.45 -24.06 2.39
C ALA A 93 -20.87 -25.53 2.22
N GLY A 94 -22.13 -25.83 1.95
CA GLY A 94 -22.63 -27.19 1.87
C GLY A 94 -22.54 -27.93 3.22
N LYS A 95 -21.65 -28.92 3.33
CA LYS A 95 -21.45 -29.68 4.59
C LYS A 95 -20.41 -29.10 5.54
N GLY A 96 -19.68 -28.08 5.13
CA GLY A 96 -18.65 -27.40 5.91
C GLY A 96 -19.18 -26.16 6.64
N ARG A 97 -18.25 -25.44 7.29
CA ARG A 97 -18.49 -24.09 7.81
C ARG A 97 -18.27 -23.09 6.66
N PRO A 98 -19.11 -22.05 6.51
CA PRO A 98 -18.87 -21.00 5.54
C PRO A 98 -17.54 -20.27 5.74
N GLU A 99 -17.03 -19.65 4.69
CA GLU A 99 -15.89 -18.73 4.79
C GLU A 99 -16.22 -17.57 5.75
N PRO A 100 -15.26 -17.10 6.57
CA PRO A 100 -15.51 -16.08 7.60
C PRO A 100 -16.22 -14.83 7.07
N ALA A 101 -15.90 -14.39 5.85
CA ALA A 101 -16.56 -13.25 5.22
C ALA A 101 -18.06 -13.48 5.02
N LEU A 102 -18.49 -14.68 4.63
CA LEU A 102 -19.89 -15.02 4.44
C LEU A 102 -20.66 -15.16 5.77
N GLU A 103 -20.01 -15.67 6.82
CA GLU A 103 -20.59 -15.75 8.16
C GLU A 103 -20.82 -14.33 8.74
N LEU A 104 -19.83 -13.46 8.61
CA LEU A 104 -19.93 -12.06 9.06
C LEU A 104 -20.97 -11.27 8.23
N GLU A 105 -21.07 -11.57 6.95
CA GLU A 105 -22.14 -11.00 6.09
C GLU A 105 -23.52 -11.53 6.49
N ALA A 106 -23.62 -12.80 6.92
CA ALA A 106 -24.86 -13.35 7.46
C ALA A 106 -25.29 -12.63 8.75
N ALA A 107 -24.35 -12.27 9.63
CA ALA A 107 -24.61 -11.45 10.80
C ALA A 107 -25.11 -10.04 10.43
N LEU A 108 -24.55 -9.39 9.39
CA LEU A 108 -25.09 -8.13 8.87
C LEU A 108 -26.53 -8.26 8.38
N VAL A 109 -26.84 -9.35 7.67
CA VAL A 109 -28.19 -9.69 7.21
C VAL A 109 -29.15 -9.90 8.38
N GLN A 110 -28.71 -10.55 9.47
CA GLN A 110 -29.51 -10.72 10.70
C GLN A 110 -29.80 -9.37 11.36
N LEU A 111 -28.82 -8.47 11.45
CA LEU A 111 -29.02 -7.10 11.96
C LEU A 111 -30.05 -6.34 11.14
N ALA A 112 -29.95 -6.40 9.81
CA ALA A 112 -30.90 -5.77 8.90
C ALA A 112 -32.32 -6.38 9.03
N ALA A 113 -32.41 -7.68 9.39
CA ALA A 113 -33.65 -8.37 9.70
C ALA A 113 -34.15 -8.14 11.15
N LYS A 114 -33.53 -7.21 11.92
CA LYS A 114 -33.88 -6.83 13.29
C LYS A 114 -33.67 -7.97 14.31
N ARG A 115 -32.60 -8.75 14.17
CA ARG A 115 -32.18 -9.82 15.07
C ARG A 115 -30.76 -9.56 15.62
N PRO A 116 -30.58 -8.53 16.47
CA PRO A 116 -29.24 -8.12 16.90
C PRO A 116 -28.53 -9.15 17.79
N ALA A 117 -29.26 -9.83 18.69
CA ALA A 117 -28.65 -10.83 19.56
C ALA A 117 -28.09 -12.03 18.80
N GLU A 118 -28.79 -12.50 17.76
CA GLU A 118 -28.31 -13.59 16.89
C GLU A 118 -27.07 -13.15 16.10
N ALA A 119 -27.08 -11.92 15.57
CA ALA A 119 -25.95 -11.34 14.89
C ALA A 119 -24.71 -11.22 15.79
N ALA A 120 -24.90 -10.76 17.04
CA ALA A 120 -23.82 -10.66 18.01
C ALA A 120 -23.22 -12.03 18.35
N THR A 121 -24.06 -13.05 18.50
CA THR A 121 -23.61 -14.44 18.73
C THR A 121 -22.76 -14.94 17.55
N LEU A 122 -23.25 -14.82 16.33
CA LEU A 122 -22.52 -15.24 15.13
C LEU A 122 -21.20 -14.46 14.96
N ALA A 123 -21.24 -13.16 15.22
CA ALA A 123 -20.04 -12.33 15.22
C ALA A 123 -19.00 -12.80 16.27
N ALA A 124 -19.44 -13.25 17.45
CA ALA A 124 -18.53 -13.74 18.48
C ALA A 124 -17.85 -15.05 18.11
N GLU A 125 -18.51 -15.91 17.35
CA GLU A 125 -18.01 -17.22 16.91
C GLU A 125 -17.10 -17.15 15.67
N THR A 126 -17.10 -16.02 14.94
CA THR A 126 -16.37 -15.88 13.67
C THR A 126 -15.12 -15.02 13.84
N THR A 127 -13.96 -15.57 13.42
CA THR A 127 -12.68 -14.84 13.42
C THR A 127 -12.37 -14.33 12.00
N PRO A 128 -12.17 -13.02 11.80
CA PRO A 128 -11.75 -12.49 10.52
C PRO A 128 -10.28 -12.83 10.25
N THR A 129 -10.02 -13.71 9.27
CA THR A 129 -8.68 -14.25 9.00
C THR A 129 -7.99 -13.64 7.79
N ASP A 130 -8.73 -13.04 6.90
CA ASP A 130 -8.27 -12.43 5.66
C ASP A 130 -8.84 -11.01 5.50
N ARG A 131 -8.31 -10.27 4.51
CA ARG A 131 -8.70 -8.88 4.27
C ARG A 131 -10.21 -8.71 4.04
N LEU A 132 -10.83 -9.59 3.27
CA LEU A 132 -12.26 -9.48 2.97
C LEU A 132 -13.09 -9.62 4.25
N SER A 133 -12.82 -10.66 5.04
CA SER A 133 -13.51 -10.88 6.33
C SER A 133 -13.26 -9.75 7.35
N GLN A 134 -12.05 -9.15 7.36
CA GLN A 134 -11.75 -7.99 8.22
C GLN A 134 -12.58 -6.77 7.84
N LEU A 135 -12.75 -6.48 6.54
CA LEU A 135 -13.55 -5.35 6.06
C LEU A 135 -15.05 -5.56 6.30
N VAL A 136 -15.56 -6.78 6.13
CA VAL A 136 -16.93 -7.13 6.52
C VAL A 136 -17.10 -7.00 8.03
N ALA A 137 -16.13 -7.49 8.84
CA ALA A 137 -16.16 -7.37 10.29
C ALA A 137 -16.19 -5.91 10.76
N LEU A 138 -15.43 -5.01 10.12
CA LEU A 138 -15.46 -3.58 10.45
C LEU A 138 -16.85 -2.99 10.23
N ARG A 139 -17.50 -3.29 9.11
CA ARG A 139 -18.87 -2.86 8.81
C ARG A 139 -19.88 -3.45 9.81
N LEU A 140 -19.68 -4.72 10.15
CA LEU A 140 -20.51 -5.41 11.15
C LEU A 140 -20.37 -4.75 12.53
N ALA A 141 -19.15 -4.43 12.97
CA ALA A 141 -18.90 -3.76 14.24
C ALA A 141 -19.60 -2.39 14.30
N ALA A 142 -19.52 -1.59 13.23
CA ALA A 142 -20.24 -0.32 13.13
C ALA A 142 -21.77 -0.51 13.22
N THR A 143 -22.28 -1.57 12.58
CA THR A 143 -23.73 -1.86 12.55
C THR A 143 -24.22 -2.41 13.89
N LEU A 144 -23.42 -3.27 14.57
CA LEU A 144 -23.70 -3.74 15.94
C LEU A 144 -23.76 -2.58 16.93
N ALA A 145 -22.77 -1.69 16.89
CA ALA A 145 -22.76 -0.51 17.76
C ALA A 145 -24.00 0.36 17.54
N ALA A 146 -24.40 0.59 16.29
CA ALA A 146 -25.61 1.34 15.95
C ALA A 146 -26.92 0.62 16.39
N ALA A 147 -26.87 -0.71 16.55
CA ALA A 147 -27.99 -1.51 17.05
C ALA A 147 -28.04 -1.64 18.58
N GLY A 148 -27.07 -1.06 19.29
CA GLY A 148 -26.98 -1.11 20.76
C GLY A 148 -26.13 -2.27 21.30
N GLU A 149 -25.50 -3.08 20.44
CA GLU A 149 -24.63 -4.22 20.78
C GLU A 149 -23.16 -3.77 20.91
N GLY A 150 -22.89 -2.79 21.79
CA GLY A 150 -21.58 -2.15 21.91
C GLY A 150 -20.46 -3.11 22.31
N GLU A 151 -20.69 -4.00 23.28
CA GLU A 151 -19.69 -4.99 23.72
C GLU A 151 -19.29 -5.95 22.59
N ALA A 152 -20.25 -6.42 21.80
CA ALA A 152 -19.97 -7.27 20.65
C ALA A 152 -19.19 -6.53 19.56
N ALA A 153 -19.52 -5.26 19.34
CA ALA A 153 -18.81 -4.40 18.40
C ALA A 153 -17.34 -4.20 18.80
N ASP A 154 -17.07 -3.90 20.07
CA ASP A 154 -15.71 -3.66 20.56
C ASP A 154 -14.88 -4.95 20.60
N ALA A 155 -15.47 -6.09 20.98
CA ALA A 155 -14.83 -7.38 20.89
C ALA A 155 -14.45 -7.76 19.44
N LEU A 156 -15.31 -7.43 18.47
CA LEU A 156 -15.02 -7.66 17.05
C LEU A 156 -13.90 -6.74 16.54
N ARG A 157 -13.90 -5.46 16.91
CA ARG A 157 -12.81 -4.52 16.61
C ARG A 157 -11.46 -5.00 17.16
N GLY A 158 -11.44 -5.51 18.40
CA GLY A 158 -10.25 -6.10 19.01
C GLY A 158 -9.69 -7.27 18.21
N ARG A 159 -10.56 -8.14 17.68
CA ARG A 159 -10.14 -9.27 16.83
C ARG A 159 -9.61 -8.81 15.47
N ILE A 160 -10.19 -7.77 14.87
CA ILE A 160 -9.66 -7.16 13.63
C ILE A 160 -8.25 -6.65 13.88
N ALA A 161 -8.02 -5.91 14.97
CA ALA A 161 -6.72 -5.36 15.31
C ALA A 161 -5.65 -6.45 15.50
N LEU A 162 -6.00 -7.55 16.18
CA LEU A 162 -5.12 -8.71 16.35
C LEU A 162 -4.81 -9.40 15.01
N ALA A 163 -5.83 -9.61 14.17
CA ALA A 163 -5.67 -10.28 12.88
C ALA A 163 -4.87 -9.43 11.89
N ALA A 164 -4.98 -8.11 11.95
CA ALA A 164 -4.23 -7.19 11.12
C ALA A 164 -2.70 -7.23 11.42
N GLY A 165 -2.30 -7.65 12.63
CA GLY A 165 -0.89 -7.80 13.00
C GLY A 165 -0.06 -6.54 12.77
N GLY A 166 -0.62 -5.36 13.00
CA GLY A 166 0.04 -4.07 12.78
C GLY A 166 0.04 -3.58 11.33
N ARG A 167 -0.53 -4.34 10.39
CA ARG A 167 -0.75 -3.87 9.01
C ARG A 167 -2.03 -3.04 8.95
N GLU A 168 -1.91 -1.83 8.47
CA GLU A 168 -3.04 -0.93 8.29
C GLU A 168 -3.50 -0.95 6.83
N ASP A 169 -4.71 -1.49 6.58
CA ASP A 169 -5.37 -1.33 5.29
C ASP A 169 -6.04 0.05 5.24
N PRO A 170 -5.89 0.85 4.16
CA PRO A 170 -6.52 2.16 4.06
C PRO A 170 -8.04 2.15 4.22
N MET A 171 -8.72 1.08 3.82
CA MET A 171 -10.16 0.96 4.02
C MET A 171 -10.56 0.81 5.50
N LEU A 172 -9.66 0.33 6.38
CA LEU A 172 -9.91 0.28 7.82
C LEU A 172 -9.89 1.67 8.47
N LEU A 173 -9.34 2.68 7.79
CA LEU A 173 -9.31 4.08 8.23
C LEU A 173 -10.53 4.90 7.78
N LEU A 174 -11.45 4.30 7.02
CA LEU A 174 -12.69 4.96 6.65
C LEU A 174 -13.59 5.14 7.88
N PRO A 175 -14.37 6.24 7.96
CA PRO A 175 -15.33 6.44 9.02
C PRO A 175 -16.33 5.30 9.09
N ASP A 176 -16.74 4.94 10.31
CA ASP A 176 -17.78 3.97 10.56
C ASP A 176 -19.09 4.37 9.89
N GLN A 177 -19.63 3.45 9.08
CA GLN A 177 -20.91 3.60 8.42
C GLN A 177 -21.74 2.33 8.60
N PRO A 178 -22.78 2.34 9.45
CA PRO A 178 -23.60 1.16 9.67
C PRO A 178 -24.44 0.84 8.43
N VAL A 179 -24.73 -0.45 8.22
CA VAL A 179 -25.73 -0.88 7.24
C VAL A 179 -27.12 -0.50 7.73
N SER A 180 -27.81 0.33 6.98
CA SER A 180 -29.16 0.83 7.35
C SER A 180 -30.29 0.26 6.48
N THR A 181 -29.97 -0.26 5.31
CA THR A 181 -30.95 -0.76 4.34
C THR A 181 -30.41 -1.98 3.59
N PRO A 182 -31.28 -2.82 2.98
CA PRO A 182 -30.82 -3.91 2.10
C PRO A 182 -29.94 -3.43 0.93
N ARG A 183 -30.19 -2.20 0.44
CA ARG A 183 -29.39 -1.57 -0.60
C ARG A 183 -27.97 -1.25 -0.15
N SER A 184 -27.85 -0.63 1.05
CA SER A 184 -26.52 -0.28 1.58
C SER A 184 -25.69 -1.51 1.94
N GLY A 185 -26.33 -2.60 2.42
CA GLY A 185 -25.63 -3.87 2.63
C GLY A 185 -25.11 -4.48 1.32
N MET A 186 -25.95 -4.56 0.30
CA MET A 186 -25.53 -5.06 -1.01
C MET A 186 -24.48 -4.16 -1.66
N ALA A 187 -24.60 -2.84 -1.52
CA ALA A 187 -23.62 -1.88 -2.02
C ALA A 187 -22.24 -2.11 -1.41
N HIS A 188 -22.21 -2.31 -0.08
CA HIS A 188 -20.96 -2.61 0.63
C HIS A 188 -20.31 -3.90 0.11
N TRP A 189 -21.06 -5.00 -0.01
CA TRP A 189 -20.52 -6.26 -0.52
C TRP A 189 -19.97 -6.12 -1.95
N LEU A 190 -20.69 -5.47 -2.85
CA LEU A 190 -20.23 -5.23 -4.22
C LEU A 190 -18.98 -4.32 -4.25
N ALA A 191 -18.90 -3.35 -3.34
CA ALA A 191 -17.71 -2.51 -3.21
C ALA A 191 -16.48 -3.34 -2.81
N LEU A 192 -16.61 -4.25 -1.85
CA LEU A 192 -15.52 -5.13 -1.43
C LEU A 192 -15.05 -6.05 -2.57
N LEU A 193 -15.99 -6.57 -3.37
CA LEU A 193 -15.64 -7.35 -4.56
C LEU A 193 -14.91 -6.48 -5.61
N GLY A 194 -15.43 -5.28 -5.89
CA GLY A 194 -14.81 -4.33 -6.81
C GLY A 194 -13.39 -3.96 -6.41
N ASP A 195 -13.17 -3.62 -5.16
CA ASP A 195 -11.85 -3.31 -4.60
C ASP A 195 -10.93 -4.54 -4.63
N GLY A 196 -11.43 -5.72 -4.26
CA GLY A 196 -10.67 -6.97 -4.34
C GLY A 196 -10.17 -7.25 -5.77
N PHE A 197 -11.05 -7.14 -6.77
CA PHE A 197 -10.66 -7.31 -8.16
C PHE A 197 -9.72 -6.20 -8.67
N ALA A 198 -9.85 -4.97 -8.20
CA ALA A 198 -8.91 -3.89 -8.55
C ALA A 198 -7.48 -4.20 -8.11
N ARG A 199 -7.30 -4.86 -6.97
CA ARG A 199 -5.99 -5.18 -6.38
C ARG A 199 -5.36 -6.47 -6.91
N MET A 200 -6.13 -7.33 -7.56
CA MET A 200 -5.61 -8.60 -8.09
C MET A 200 -4.82 -8.37 -9.40
N PRO A 201 -3.53 -8.75 -9.49
CA PRO A 201 -2.67 -8.43 -10.64
C PRO A 201 -3.23 -8.90 -11.99
N ASN A 202 -3.86 -10.07 -12.02
CA ASN A 202 -4.36 -10.72 -13.24
C ASN A 202 -5.88 -10.61 -13.41
N SER A 203 -6.55 -9.75 -12.63
CA SER A 203 -8.00 -9.58 -12.75
C SER A 203 -8.39 -8.66 -13.90
N SER A 204 -9.62 -8.82 -14.38
CA SER A 204 -10.18 -7.94 -15.39
C SER A 204 -10.57 -6.58 -14.79
N ALA A 205 -9.96 -5.49 -15.27
CA ALA A 205 -10.36 -4.13 -14.92
C ALA A 205 -11.85 -3.86 -15.19
N LYS A 206 -12.41 -4.50 -16.23
CA LYS A 206 -13.85 -4.39 -16.55
C LYS A 206 -14.73 -4.97 -15.44
N LEU A 207 -14.29 -6.07 -14.81
CA LEU A 207 -15.06 -6.72 -13.74
C LEU A 207 -15.01 -5.88 -12.47
N SER A 208 -13.85 -5.37 -12.10
CA SER A 208 -13.70 -4.44 -10.99
C SER A 208 -14.61 -3.22 -11.16
N LEU A 209 -14.57 -2.58 -12.35
CA LEU A 209 -15.39 -1.41 -12.65
C LEU A 209 -16.90 -1.74 -12.64
N LEU A 210 -17.31 -2.92 -13.13
CA LEU A 210 -18.69 -3.35 -13.09
C LEU A 210 -19.22 -3.44 -11.66
N PHE A 211 -18.47 -4.05 -10.75
CA PHE A 211 -18.85 -4.15 -9.34
C PHE A 211 -18.80 -2.78 -8.64
N GLY A 212 -17.78 -1.97 -8.88
CA GLY A 212 -17.67 -0.63 -8.33
C GLY A 212 -18.85 0.27 -8.77
N ARG A 213 -19.23 0.25 -10.04
CA ARG A 213 -20.41 0.97 -10.55
C ARG A 213 -21.71 0.45 -9.96
N ALA A 214 -21.88 -0.87 -9.89
CA ALA A 214 -23.07 -1.49 -9.30
C ALA A 214 -23.24 -1.09 -7.82
N ALA A 215 -22.15 -1.10 -7.05
CA ALA A 215 -22.14 -0.62 -5.67
C ALA A 215 -22.55 0.87 -5.58
N TYR A 216 -21.94 1.72 -6.38
CA TYR A 216 -22.17 3.16 -6.38
C TYR A 216 -23.61 3.53 -6.80
N TRP A 217 -24.20 2.79 -7.71
CA TRP A 217 -25.61 2.97 -8.08
C TRP A 217 -26.59 2.62 -6.96
N LEU A 218 -26.21 1.70 -6.06
CA LEU A 218 -27.01 1.36 -4.89
C LEU A 218 -26.86 2.36 -3.74
N ASP A 219 -25.63 2.80 -3.47
CA ASP A 219 -25.35 3.75 -2.39
C ASP A 219 -24.11 4.61 -2.70
N ASP A 220 -24.34 5.82 -3.21
CA ASP A 220 -23.30 6.79 -3.57
C ASP A 220 -22.77 7.60 -2.37
N ARG A 221 -23.38 7.43 -1.19
CA ARG A 221 -22.99 8.12 0.06
C ARG A 221 -22.02 7.32 0.91
N ASP A 222 -21.89 6.05 0.64
CA ASP A 222 -20.99 5.16 1.36
C ASP A 222 -19.52 5.41 0.93
N TRP A 223 -18.66 5.64 1.94
CA TRP A 223 -17.25 5.94 1.69
C TRP A 223 -16.47 4.73 1.17
N ALA A 224 -16.77 3.51 1.63
CA ALA A 224 -16.14 2.30 1.13
C ALA A 224 -16.52 2.04 -0.33
N VAL A 225 -17.80 2.30 -0.68
CA VAL A 225 -18.28 2.23 -2.07
C VAL A 225 -17.55 3.25 -2.95
N ARG A 226 -17.40 4.48 -2.47
CA ARG A 226 -16.67 5.51 -3.21
C ARG A 226 -15.20 5.15 -3.38
N SER A 227 -14.55 4.67 -2.31
CA SER A 227 -13.16 4.20 -2.34
C SER A 227 -12.97 3.08 -3.36
N ALA A 228 -13.80 2.04 -3.31
CA ALA A 228 -13.74 0.91 -4.24
C ALA A 228 -13.94 1.32 -5.70
N LEU A 229 -14.85 2.26 -5.97
CA LEU A 229 -15.04 2.77 -7.33
C LEU A 229 -13.83 3.59 -7.81
N VAL A 230 -13.19 4.37 -6.93
CA VAL A 230 -11.96 5.10 -7.26
C VAL A 230 -10.87 4.12 -7.68
N GLU A 231 -10.63 3.05 -6.90
CA GLU A 231 -9.63 2.03 -7.24
C GLU A 231 -9.97 1.30 -8.55
N SER A 232 -11.27 1.03 -8.78
CA SER A 232 -11.72 0.39 -10.02
C SER A 232 -11.53 1.28 -11.26
N LEU A 233 -11.71 2.59 -11.11
CA LEU A 233 -11.49 3.57 -12.18
C LEU A 233 -10.01 3.73 -12.48
N ASP A 234 -9.18 3.87 -11.46
CA ASP A 234 -7.73 3.96 -11.57
C ASP A 234 -7.15 2.72 -12.26
N ARG A 235 -7.56 1.54 -11.82
CA ARG A 235 -7.21 0.26 -12.47
C ARG A 235 -7.58 0.20 -13.95
N GLY A 236 -8.60 0.94 -14.36
CA GLY A 236 -9.10 1.03 -15.74
C GLY A 236 -8.55 2.21 -16.53
N ASP A 237 -7.44 2.83 -16.11
CA ASP A 237 -6.81 4.00 -16.73
C ASP A 237 -7.79 5.19 -16.89
N ARG A 238 -8.61 5.42 -15.85
CA ARG A 238 -9.65 6.47 -15.81
C ARG A 238 -9.44 7.45 -14.65
N GLU A 239 -8.23 7.95 -14.50
CA GLU A 239 -7.82 8.81 -13.39
C GLU A 239 -8.67 10.09 -13.29
N ARG A 240 -9.10 10.65 -14.42
CA ARG A 240 -9.97 11.86 -14.44
C ARG A 240 -11.31 11.61 -13.75
N ASP A 241 -11.90 10.44 -13.98
CA ASP A 241 -13.16 10.06 -13.36
C ASP A 241 -12.98 9.72 -11.88
N ALA A 242 -11.87 9.08 -11.53
CA ALA A 242 -11.48 8.83 -10.13
C ALA A 242 -11.29 10.16 -9.38
N MET A 243 -10.56 11.10 -9.96
CA MET A 243 -10.40 12.46 -9.41
C MET A 243 -11.73 13.20 -9.26
N ALA A 244 -12.65 13.08 -10.23
CA ALA A 244 -13.97 13.71 -10.15
C ALA A 244 -14.79 13.20 -8.95
N LEU A 245 -14.69 11.91 -8.62
CA LEU A 245 -15.32 11.34 -7.41
C LEU A 245 -14.72 11.88 -6.11
N LEU A 246 -13.44 12.30 -6.14
CA LEU A 246 -12.70 12.84 -5.01
C LEU A 246 -12.65 14.38 -5.02
N ALA A 247 -13.25 15.06 -6.00
CA ALA A 247 -13.19 16.52 -6.15
C ALA A 247 -14.04 17.30 -5.13
N GLY A 248 -14.73 16.60 -4.23
CA GLY A 248 -15.56 17.22 -3.21
C GLY A 248 -17.04 17.13 -3.52
N GLY A 249 -17.84 17.14 -2.47
CA GLY A 249 -19.28 17.07 -2.49
C GLY A 249 -19.86 17.89 -1.31
N ARG A 250 -21.11 17.65 -0.96
CA ARG A 250 -21.76 18.27 0.22
C ARG A 250 -21.10 17.92 1.55
N THR A 251 -20.32 16.83 1.59
CA THR A 251 -19.62 16.33 2.79
C THR A 251 -18.11 16.35 2.51
N ALA A 252 -17.33 16.81 3.50
CA ALA A 252 -15.87 16.76 3.41
C ALA A 252 -15.39 15.31 3.25
N LEU A 253 -14.39 15.11 2.38
CA LEU A 253 -13.78 13.80 2.21
C LEU A 253 -13.10 13.34 3.51
N PRO A 254 -13.23 12.06 3.90
CA PRO A 254 -12.41 11.48 4.94
C PRO A 254 -10.91 11.60 4.63
N PRO A 255 -10.04 11.71 5.66
CA PRO A 255 -8.60 11.88 5.45
C PRO A 255 -7.97 10.83 4.54
N VAL A 256 -8.38 9.57 4.65
CA VAL A 256 -7.88 8.47 3.80
C VAL A 256 -8.22 8.68 2.32
N LEU A 257 -9.37 9.26 2.00
CA LEU A 257 -9.74 9.60 0.62
C LEU A 257 -9.07 10.90 0.15
N GLN A 258 -8.78 11.84 1.05
CA GLN A 258 -7.92 12.98 0.75
C GLN A 258 -6.50 12.53 0.40
N MET A 259 -5.95 11.56 1.13
CA MET A 259 -4.67 10.95 0.82
C MET A 259 -4.69 10.27 -0.55
N ARG A 260 -5.74 9.51 -0.86
CA ARG A 260 -5.89 8.90 -2.19
C ARG A 260 -5.96 9.93 -3.32
N ARG A 261 -6.65 11.04 -3.06
CA ARG A 261 -6.65 12.18 -4.00
C ARG A 261 -5.26 12.76 -4.19
N ALA A 262 -4.48 12.90 -3.12
CA ALA A 262 -3.10 13.39 -3.19
C ALA A 262 -2.22 12.47 -4.06
N GLU A 263 -2.36 11.14 -3.94
CA GLU A 263 -1.64 10.19 -4.80
C GLU A 263 -1.97 10.39 -6.27
N LEU A 264 -3.25 10.47 -6.62
CA LEU A 264 -3.67 10.72 -8.00
C LEU A 264 -3.20 12.10 -8.53
N MET A 265 -3.13 13.12 -7.68
CA MET A 265 -2.54 14.42 -8.03
C MET A 265 -1.04 14.28 -8.32
N ALA A 266 -0.32 13.50 -7.51
CA ALA A 266 1.10 13.25 -7.71
C ALA A 266 1.36 12.47 -9.01
N ASP A 267 0.51 11.48 -9.33
CA ASP A 267 0.57 10.71 -10.58
C ASP A 267 0.27 11.61 -11.81
N ALA A 268 -0.60 12.60 -11.64
CA ALA A 268 -0.88 13.61 -12.65
C ALA A 268 0.19 14.74 -12.75
N GLY A 269 1.23 14.71 -11.89
CA GLY A 269 2.34 15.67 -11.90
C GLY A 269 2.18 16.89 -10.99
N ASP A 270 1.05 17.06 -10.29
CA ASP A 270 0.88 18.13 -9.29
C ASP A 270 1.50 17.70 -7.94
N LEU A 271 2.83 17.63 -7.91
CA LEU A 271 3.57 17.17 -6.74
C LEU A 271 3.44 18.12 -5.54
N ALA A 272 3.41 19.44 -5.78
CA ALA A 272 3.33 20.43 -4.70
C ALA A 272 1.94 20.38 -4.02
N GLY A 273 0.86 20.40 -4.81
CA GLY A 273 -0.51 20.27 -4.31
C GLY A 273 -0.73 18.92 -3.61
N ALA A 274 -0.18 17.85 -4.19
CA ALA A 274 -0.24 16.50 -3.60
C ALA A 274 0.44 16.44 -2.23
N THR A 275 1.66 16.99 -2.10
CA THR A 275 2.40 17.01 -0.84
C THR A 275 1.64 17.76 0.26
N ALA A 276 1.09 18.93 -0.06
CA ALA A 276 0.32 19.71 0.91
C ALA A 276 -0.96 18.99 1.35
N LEU A 277 -1.69 18.36 0.43
CA LEU A 277 -2.90 17.61 0.72
C LEU A 277 -2.60 16.35 1.54
N ALA A 278 -1.54 15.61 1.18
CA ALA A 278 -1.11 14.41 1.88
C ALA A 278 -0.69 14.72 3.33
N GLU A 279 0.04 15.81 3.55
CA GLU A 279 0.41 16.25 4.91
C GLU A 279 -0.82 16.58 5.75
N ALA A 280 -1.78 17.32 5.19
CA ALA A 280 -3.03 17.65 5.88
C ALA A 280 -3.83 16.38 6.22
N ALA A 281 -3.93 15.44 5.29
CA ALA A 281 -4.63 14.17 5.49
C ALA A 281 -3.96 13.30 6.56
N ALA A 282 -2.62 13.18 6.54
CA ALA A 282 -1.87 12.42 7.54
C ALA A 282 -2.00 13.01 8.95
N LYS A 283 -2.02 14.34 9.08
CA LYS A 283 -2.26 15.02 10.37
C LYS A 283 -3.68 14.84 10.89
N ALA A 284 -4.66 14.79 9.99
CA ALA A 284 -6.08 14.61 10.36
C ALA A 284 -6.41 13.17 10.78
N SER A 285 -5.65 12.18 10.29
CA SER A 285 -5.76 10.76 10.65
C SER A 285 -4.35 10.21 10.87
N PRO A 286 -3.77 10.37 12.07
CA PRO A 286 -2.36 10.11 12.33
C PRO A 286 -2.08 8.61 12.49
N ALA A 287 -2.23 7.86 11.41
CA ALA A 287 -1.88 6.45 11.29
C ALA A 287 -0.51 6.30 10.60
N ARG A 288 0.22 5.23 10.93
CA ARG A 288 1.53 4.92 10.33
C ARG A 288 1.47 4.88 8.81
N SER A 289 0.47 4.20 8.27
CA SER A 289 0.26 4.08 6.82
C SER A 289 0.00 5.44 6.15
N MET A 290 -0.67 6.36 6.82
CA MET A 290 -0.94 7.70 6.29
C MET A 290 0.35 8.52 6.18
N PHE A 291 1.21 8.49 7.20
CA PHE A 291 2.51 9.16 7.14
C PHE A 291 3.47 8.50 6.15
N ALA A 292 3.42 7.16 5.99
CA ALA A 292 4.22 6.47 4.97
C ALA A 292 3.84 6.90 3.55
N ARG A 293 2.55 7.00 3.24
CA ARG A 293 2.05 7.49 1.95
C ARG A 293 2.42 8.97 1.73
N PHE A 294 2.33 9.79 2.78
CA PHE A 294 2.81 11.17 2.71
C PHE A 294 4.32 11.24 2.41
N ALA A 295 5.14 10.40 3.07
CA ALA A 295 6.57 10.34 2.81
C ALA A 295 6.89 9.96 1.35
N ASP A 296 6.13 9.02 0.78
CA ASP A 296 6.28 8.63 -0.63
C ASP A 296 6.03 9.80 -1.59
N ILE A 297 4.95 10.54 -1.39
CA ILE A 297 4.61 11.72 -2.21
C ILE A 297 5.69 12.80 -2.05
N ALA A 298 6.11 13.08 -0.81
CA ALA A 298 7.13 14.09 -0.52
C ALA A 298 8.50 13.75 -1.17
N ARG A 299 8.90 12.47 -1.14
CA ARG A 299 10.13 12.01 -1.82
C ARG A 299 10.03 12.15 -3.34
N ARG A 300 8.88 11.83 -3.94
CA ARG A 300 8.65 12.05 -5.39
C ARG A 300 8.70 13.53 -5.77
N ALA A 301 8.35 14.41 -4.83
CA ALA A 301 8.44 15.86 -4.99
C ALA A 301 9.84 16.45 -4.73
N ASP A 302 10.81 15.63 -4.31
CA ASP A 302 12.12 16.06 -3.78
C ASP A 302 12.01 17.09 -2.65
N ASP A 303 10.89 17.06 -1.90
CA ASP A 303 10.66 17.92 -0.75
C ASP A 303 11.23 17.27 0.52
N ARG A 304 12.48 17.60 0.81
CA ARG A 304 13.23 17.04 1.96
C ARG A 304 12.61 17.42 3.30
N GLU A 305 12.06 18.63 3.41
CA GLU A 305 11.44 19.07 4.67
C GLU A 305 10.11 18.31 4.92
N ALA A 306 9.28 18.19 3.89
CA ALA A 306 8.05 17.39 3.99
C ALA A 306 8.37 15.92 4.29
N THR A 307 9.39 15.35 3.65
CA THR A 307 9.86 13.99 3.93
C THR A 307 10.30 13.83 5.38
N ALA A 308 11.06 14.78 5.92
CA ALA A 308 11.48 14.75 7.31
C ALA A 308 10.28 14.84 8.27
N ARG A 309 9.28 15.68 7.96
CA ARG A 309 8.04 15.77 8.75
C ARG A 309 7.24 14.46 8.69
N ALA A 310 7.17 13.82 7.53
CA ALA A 310 6.50 12.54 7.37
C ALA A 310 7.17 11.44 8.22
N TYR A 311 8.51 11.35 8.20
CA TYR A 311 9.26 10.41 9.02
C TYR A 311 9.06 10.65 10.51
N ALA A 312 9.03 11.91 10.96
CA ALA A 312 8.69 12.24 12.34
C ALA A 312 7.27 11.80 12.71
N GLY A 313 6.31 11.92 11.77
CA GLY A 313 4.96 11.41 11.94
C GLY A 313 4.92 9.89 12.09
N ILE A 314 5.67 9.14 11.28
CA ILE A 314 5.80 7.68 11.42
C ILE A 314 6.36 7.35 12.79
N GLU A 315 7.46 8.01 13.18
CA GLU A 315 8.14 7.78 14.47
C GLU A 315 7.20 7.95 15.66
N ALA A 316 6.32 8.96 15.61
CA ALA A 316 5.34 9.22 16.66
C ALA A 316 4.26 8.11 16.80
N THR A 317 4.12 7.23 15.80
CA THR A 317 3.19 6.08 15.85
C THR A 317 3.83 4.80 16.36
N LEU A 318 5.15 4.79 16.61
CA LEU A 318 5.89 3.59 17.01
C LEU A 318 5.76 3.33 18.51
N GLY A 319 5.50 2.07 18.83
CA GLY A 319 5.59 1.54 20.20
C GLY A 319 7.00 1.09 20.58
N ASP A 320 7.10 0.28 21.64
CA ASP A 320 8.36 -0.23 22.18
C ASP A 320 8.69 -1.67 21.77
N GLY A 321 7.89 -2.24 20.86
CA GLY A 321 8.09 -3.59 20.35
C GLY A 321 9.37 -3.75 19.53
N PRO A 322 9.85 -4.99 19.33
CA PRO A 322 11.09 -5.24 18.58
C PRO A 322 11.03 -4.71 17.13
N GLU A 323 9.90 -4.90 16.46
CA GLU A 323 9.68 -4.41 15.09
C GLU A 323 9.69 -2.88 15.03
N ASP A 324 9.03 -2.21 15.97
CA ASP A 324 8.98 -0.76 16.04
C ASP A 324 10.35 -0.16 16.38
N ARG A 325 11.16 -0.83 17.21
CA ARG A 325 12.56 -0.44 17.46
C ARG A 325 13.41 -0.55 16.21
N ALA A 326 13.24 -1.63 15.43
CA ALA A 326 13.95 -1.79 14.17
C ALA A 326 13.57 -0.70 13.17
N LEU A 327 12.27 -0.42 13.02
CA LEU A 327 11.79 0.65 12.15
C LEU A 327 12.28 2.03 12.61
N ARG A 328 12.26 2.32 13.91
CA ARG A 328 12.81 3.57 14.47
C ARG A 328 14.29 3.75 14.09
N GLY A 329 15.09 2.70 14.16
CA GLY A 329 16.49 2.73 13.73
C GLY A 329 16.63 3.10 12.24
N ASN A 330 15.81 2.50 11.36
CA ASN A 330 15.81 2.82 9.94
C ASN A 330 15.35 4.26 9.66
N LEU A 331 14.36 4.77 10.38
CA LEU A 331 13.91 6.16 10.26
C LEU A 331 14.98 7.17 10.71
N LEU A 332 15.73 6.86 11.77
CA LEU A 332 16.84 7.70 12.22
C LEU A 332 17.92 7.80 11.13
N ILE A 333 18.28 6.67 10.49
CA ILE A 333 19.22 6.65 9.36
C ILE A 333 18.67 7.47 8.18
N ALA A 334 17.43 7.24 7.76
CA ALA A 334 16.83 7.97 6.64
C ALA A 334 16.76 9.50 6.90
N ARG A 335 16.48 9.91 8.15
CA ARG A 335 16.52 11.33 8.55
C ARG A 335 17.94 11.88 8.59
N ALA A 336 18.91 11.07 8.98
CA ALA A 336 20.32 11.46 8.93
C ALA A 336 20.80 11.68 7.49
N GLU A 337 20.40 10.82 6.55
CA GLU A 337 20.67 10.99 5.12
C GLU A 337 20.13 12.33 4.58
N LEU A 338 18.89 12.69 4.92
CA LEU A 338 18.32 13.99 4.54
C LEU A 338 19.14 15.16 5.08
N ARG A 339 19.68 15.06 6.31
CA ARG A 339 20.56 16.06 6.90
C ARG A 339 21.93 16.12 6.22
N LEU A 340 22.50 14.97 5.86
CA LEU A 340 23.76 14.88 5.11
C LEU A 340 23.63 15.50 3.72
N GLN A 341 22.51 15.28 3.03
CA GLN A 341 22.21 15.89 1.74
C GLN A 341 22.03 17.42 1.83
N ALA A 342 21.67 17.94 3.00
CA ALA A 342 21.58 19.37 3.29
C ALA A 342 22.89 19.95 3.88
N ASP A 343 23.98 19.17 3.88
CA ASP A 343 25.28 19.50 4.47
C ASP A 343 25.23 19.84 5.98
N ASP A 344 24.18 19.35 6.67
CA ASP A 344 23.99 19.47 8.14
C ASP A 344 24.59 18.26 8.85
N TRP A 345 25.92 18.27 9.01
CA TRP A 345 26.63 17.20 9.71
C TRP A 345 26.20 17.07 11.18
N ASP A 346 26.03 18.19 11.88
CA ASP A 346 25.74 18.15 13.33
C ASP A 346 24.37 17.55 13.59
N GLY A 347 23.35 17.92 12.79
CA GLY A 347 22.04 17.31 12.83
C GLY A 347 22.05 15.82 12.43
N ALA A 348 22.81 15.47 11.40
CA ALA A 348 22.97 14.09 10.96
C ALA A 348 23.66 13.23 12.03
N SER A 349 24.77 13.70 12.56
CA SER A 349 25.57 13.00 13.59
C SER A 349 24.74 12.68 14.83
N ALA A 350 23.89 13.62 15.27
CA ALA A 350 23.01 13.38 16.42
C ALA A 350 22.01 12.23 16.17
N LEU A 351 21.47 12.13 14.96
CA LEU A 351 20.55 11.05 14.57
C LEU A 351 21.29 9.72 14.40
N ILE A 352 22.49 9.74 13.82
CA ILE A 352 23.35 8.56 13.66
C ILE A 352 23.70 7.97 15.03
N GLU A 353 24.10 8.79 16.00
CA GLU A 353 24.43 8.30 17.35
C GLU A 353 23.18 7.70 18.05
N GLN A 354 22.00 8.26 17.85
CA GLN A 354 20.75 7.66 18.32
C GLN A 354 20.48 6.29 17.68
N ALA A 355 20.72 6.16 16.37
CA ALA A 355 20.56 4.89 15.67
C ALA A 355 21.54 3.83 16.18
N VAL A 356 22.80 4.20 16.39
CA VAL A 356 23.83 3.31 16.97
C VAL A 356 23.48 2.92 18.41
N ALA A 357 22.99 3.85 19.22
CA ALA A 357 22.58 3.54 20.60
C ALA A 357 21.39 2.56 20.64
N LEU A 358 20.50 2.66 19.67
CA LEU A 358 19.33 1.78 19.55
C LEU A 358 19.67 0.38 19.01
N ARG A 359 20.69 0.30 18.12
CA ARG A 359 21.11 -0.92 17.40
C ARG A 359 22.66 -1.00 17.38
N PRO A 360 23.31 -1.20 18.52
CA PRO A 360 24.77 -1.07 18.65
C PRO A 360 25.57 -2.14 17.90
N ASP A 361 24.94 -3.31 17.64
CA ASP A 361 25.59 -4.44 16.99
C ASP A 361 25.09 -4.66 15.55
N ASP A 362 24.31 -3.73 15.01
CA ASP A 362 23.77 -3.84 13.66
C ASP A 362 24.80 -3.42 12.61
N PRO A 363 25.23 -4.34 11.72
CA PRO A 363 26.28 -4.05 10.74
C PRO A 363 25.94 -2.90 9.80
N ALA A 364 24.68 -2.81 9.34
CA ALA A 364 24.26 -1.74 8.43
C ALA A 364 24.28 -0.36 9.12
N VAL A 365 23.84 -0.28 10.38
CA VAL A 365 23.88 0.96 11.17
C VAL A 365 25.33 1.37 11.45
N LEU A 366 26.17 0.42 11.86
CA LEU A 366 27.59 0.68 12.13
C LEU A 366 28.33 1.11 10.87
N ASN A 367 28.06 0.46 9.72
CA ASN A 367 28.65 0.82 8.45
C ASN A 367 28.23 2.23 8.02
N PHE A 368 26.94 2.55 8.09
CA PHE A 368 26.45 3.89 7.75
C PHE A 368 27.07 4.97 8.63
N ALA A 369 27.13 4.74 9.95
CA ALA A 369 27.71 5.65 10.91
C ALA A 369 29.21 5.89 10.66
N GLY A 370 29.95 4.81 10.38
CA GLY A 370 31.37 4.89 10.10
C GLY A 370 31.66 5.55 8.75
N TYR A 371 30.96 5.13 7.69
CA TYR A 371 31.15 5.65 6.33
C TYR A 371 30.83 7.15 6.25
N SER A 372 29.67 7.58 6.76
CA SER A 372 29.28 9.00 6.77
C SER A 372 30.25 9.91 7.51
N ALA A 373 30.88 9.40 8.57
CA ALA A 373 31.88 10.15 9.35
C ALA A 373 33.23 10.18 8.65
N ILE A 374 33.71 9.05 8.08
CA ILE A 374 35.04 8.96 7.51
C ILE A 374 35.19 9.76 6.20
N GLU A 375 34.14 9.79 5.36
CA GLU A 375 34.09 10.67 4.16
C GLU A 375 34.31 12.13 4.52
N ARG A 376 33.74 12.56 5.66
CA ARG A 376 33.83 13.94 6.16
C ARG A 376 35.02 14.19 7.05
N ARG A 377 35.92 13.20 7.18
CA ARG A 377 37.09 13.20 8.07
C ARG A 377 36.74 13.58 9.52
N LYS A 378 35.57 13.15 9.98
CA LYS A 378 35.10 13.34 11.35
C LYS A 378 35.36 12.07 12.18
N ASN A 379 35.91 12.23 13.37
CA ASN A 379 36.14 11.13 14.32
C ASN A 379 36.72 9.85 13.66
N VAL A 380 37.74 10.03 12.79
CA VAL A 380 38.28 9.00 11.88
C VAL A 380 38.58 7.67 12.59
N ALA A 381 39.16 7.68 13.79
CA ALA A 381 39.46 6.46 14.52
C ALA A 381 38.19 5.69 14.93
N GLN A 382 37.16 6.39 15.40
CA GLN A 382 35.87 5.78 15.75
C GLN A 382 35.14 5.31 14.53
N ALA A 383 35.14 6.10 13.45
CA ALA A 383 34.53 5.75 12.16
C ALA A 383 35.10 4.45 11.60
N LEU A 384 36.45 4.34 11.58
CA LEU A 384 37.12 3.11 11.12
C LEU A 384 36.77 1.92 12.03
N ALA A 385 36.77 2.06 13.34
CA ALA A 385 36.43 0.98 14.26
C ALA A 385 34.97 0.48 14.03
N ARG A 386 34.02 1.37 13.72
CA ARG A 386 32.65 1.00 13.40
C ARG A 386 32.55 0.20 12.09
N ILE A 387 33.26 0.63 11.04
CA ILE A 387 33.27 -0.09 9.76
C ILE A 387 33.96 -1.46 9.93
N GLU A 388 35.06 -1.53 10.68
CA GLU A 388 35.74 -2.80 11.00
C GLU A 388 34.81 -3.74 11.77
N ALA A 389 34.04 -3.26 12.76
CA ALA A 389 33.04 -4.06 13.47
C ALA A 389 31.93 -4.54 12.56
N ALA A 390 31.39 -3.69 11.67
CA ALA A 390 30.39 -4.06 10.67
C ALA A 390 30.94 -5.17 9.75
N TRP A 391 32.15 -5.03 9.26
CA TRP A 391 32.76 -6.03 8.38
C TRP A 391 33.04 -7.36 9.10
N GLN A 392 33.42 -7.35 10.38
CA GLN A 392 33.58 -8.59 11.15
C GLN A 392 32.26 -9.35 11.30
N ALA A 393 31.14 -8.64 11.43
CA ALA A 393 29.82 -9.25 11.50
C ALA A 393 29.35 -9.81 10.14
N GLU A 394 29.57 -9.07 9.06
CA GLU A 394 29.15 -9.44 7.70
C GLU A 394 30.28 -9.37 6.65
N PRO A 395 31.30 -10.24 6.75
CA PRO A 395 32.51 -10.14 5.93
C PRO A 395 32.29 -10.54 4.45
N GLN A 396 31.10 -11.02 4.08
CA GLN A 396 30.71 -11.33 2.72
C GLN A 396 29.89 -10.22 2.05
N ASP A 397 29.45 -9.21 2.80
CA ASP A 397 28.76 -8.05 2.25
C ASP A 397 29.75 -7.19 1.45
N ALA A 398 29.45 -7.01 0.15
CA ALA A 398 30.33 -6.26 -0.74
C ALA A 398 30.33 -4.76 -0.43
N ALA A 399 29.18 -4.18 -0.02
CA ALA A 399 29.07 -2.77 0.29
C ALA A 399 29.83 -2.42 1.59
N ILE A 400 29.72 -3.27 2.63
CA ILE A 400 30.48 -3.10 3.86
C ILE A 400 31.99 -3.31 3.60
N THR A 401 32.34 -4.28 2.75
CA THR A 401 33.73 -4.52 2.36
C THR A 401 34.32 -3.35 1.57
N ASP A 402 33.53 -2.72 0.69
CA ASP A 402 33.90 -1.50 -0.02
C ASP A 402 34.12 -0.33 0.95
N SER A 403 33.17 -0.11 1.87
CA SER A 403 33.29 0.92 2.89
C SER A 403 34.58 0.78 3.72
N LEU A 404 34.95 -0.44 4.08
CA LEU A 404 36.21 -0.70 4.78
C LEU A 404 37.44 -0.40 3.91
N GLY A 405 37.41 -0.84 2.66
CA GLY A 405 38.47 -0.57 1.69
C GLY A 405 38.63 0.93 1.44
N TRP A 406 37.53 1.66 1.31
CA TRP A 406 37.53 3.10 1.16
C TRP A 406 38.05 3.83 2.40
N ALA A 407 37.66 3.37 3.59
CA ALA A 407 38.20 3.89 4.86
C ALA A 407 39.72 3.70 4.95
N TYR A 408 40.26 2.56 4.53
CA TYR A 408 41.70 2.33 4.46
C TYR A 408 42.38 3.23 3.42
N PHE A 409 41.75 3.48 2.29
CA PHE A 409 42.24 4.42 1.28
C PHE A 409 42.35 5.84 1.85
N LEU A 410 41.30 6.35 2.48
CA LEU A 410 41.25 7.69 3.06
C LEU A 410 42.24 7.88 4.26
N THR A 411 42.60 6.78 4.93
CA THR A 411 43.58 6.79 6.04
C THR A 411 45.00 6.45 5.62
N GLY A 412 45.25 6.27 4.32
CA GLY A 412 46.58 6.02 3.76
C GLY A 412 47.08 4.56 3.89
N ARG A 413 46.21 3.64 4.31
CA ARG A 413 46.49 2.19 4.38
C ARG A 413 46.32 1.55 3.00
N THR A 414 47.12 1.99 2.02
CA THR A 414 46.90 1.70 0.58
C THR A 414 46.89 0.20 0.25
N ALA A 415 47.73 -0.60 0.87
CA ALA A 415 47.81 -2.05 0.60
C ALA A 415 46.51 -2.75 1.08
N ASP A 416 46.05 -2.40 2.28
CA ASP A 416 44.82 -2.92 2.85
C ASP A 416 43.58 -2.46 2.05
N ALA A 417 43.60 -1.21 1.59
CA ALA A 417 42.54 -0.65 0.73
C ALA A 417 42.39 -1.47 -0.56
N VAL A 418 43.50 -1.73 -1.28
CA VAL A 418 43.48 -2.54 -2.51
C VAL A 418 42.93 -3.94 -2.24
N SER A 419 43.39 -4.60 -1.15
CA SER A 419 42.92 -5.94 -0.80
C SER A 419 41.41 -6.00 -0.53
N MET A 420 40.86 -5.04 0.23
CA MET A 420 39.44 -5.01 0.51
C MET A 420 38.59 -4.65 -0.71
N LEU A 421 39.03 -3.68 -1.51
CA LEU A 421 38.32 -3.26 -2.72
C LEU A 421 38.34 -4.32 -3.83
N GLU A 422 39.45 -5.08 -3.97
CA GLU A 422 39.47 -6.25 -4.84
C GLU A 422 38.44 -7.32 -4.41
N LYS A 423 38.30 -7.53 -3.10
CA LYS A 423 37.29 -8.44 -2.53
C LYS A 423 35.85 -7.91 -2.75
N ALA A 424 35.60 -6.64 -2.50
CA ALA A 424 34.30 -6.01 -2.74
C ALA A 424 33.89 -6.12 -4.21
N GLN A 425 34.80 -5.79 -5.14
CA GLN A 425 34.53 -5.89 -6.58
C GLN A 425 34.26 -7.34 -7.04
N ALA A 426 34.91 -8.35 -6.42
CA ALA A 426 34.62 -9.74 -6.71
C ALA A 426 33.18 -10.14 -6.27
N GLY A 427 32.67 -9.55 -5.20
CA GLY A 427 31.29 -9.75 -4.73
C GLY A 427 30.25 -9.05 -5.60
N GLU A 428 30.53 -7.81 -6.02
CA GLU A 428 29.62 -7.00 -6.86
C GLU A 428 30.36 -6.38 -8.07
N PRO A 429 30.67 -7.15 -9.10
CA PRO A 429 31.46 -6.66 -10.24
C PRO A 429 30.73 -5.61 -11.09
N GLY A 430 29.42 -5.50 -10.99
CA GLY A 430 28.59 -4.52 -11.69
C GLY A 430 28.36 -3.20 -10.94
N ASN A 431 28.92 -3.03 -9.76
CA ASN A 431 28.76 -1.81 -8.96
C ASN A 431 29.79 -0.75 -9.35
N ALA A 432 29.33 0.31 -10.02
CA ALA A 432 30.21 1.36 -10.54
C ALA A 432 31.04 2.06 -9.45
N VAL A 433 30.47 2.24 -8.23
CA VAL A 433 31.14 2.92 -7.11
C VAL A 433 32.30 2.08 -6.61
N ILE A 434 32.09 0.78 -6.36
CA ILE A 434 33.12 -0.15 -5.92
C ILE A 434 34.27 -0.20 -6.95
N VAL A 435 33.93 -0.25 -8.25
CA VAL A 435 34.91 -0.26 -9.32
C VAL A 435 35.70 1.07 -9.37
N GLU A 436 35.05 2.21 -9.13
CA GLU A 436 35.73 3.50 -9.06
C GLU A 436 36.70 3.57 -7.86
N HIS A 437 36.26 3.18 -6.65
CA HIS A 437 37.07 3.12 -5.44
C HIS A 437 38.32 2.26 -5.64
N LEU A 438 38.19 1.08 -6.26
CA LEU A 438 39.32 0.22 -6.57
C LEU A 438 40.29 0.88 -7.54
N GLY A 439 39.80 1.60 -8.54
CA GLY A 439 40.63 2.38 -9.44
C GLY A 439 41.47 3.43 -8.74
N ASP A 440 40.86 4.17 -7.80
CA ASP A 440 41.50 5.18 -6.98
C ASP A 440 42.57 4.56 -6.05
N ALA A 441 42.29 3.42 -5.44
CA ALA A 441 43.24 2.67 -4.63
C ALA A 441 44.44 2.15 -5.44
N TYR A 442 44.22 1.61 -6.63
CA TYR A 442 45.28 1.22 -7.54
C TYR A 442 46.17 2.39 -7.93
N TRP A 443 45.59 3.55 -8.22
CA TRP A 443 46.37 4.72 -8.54
C TRP A 443 47.26 5.16 -7.39
N GLN A 444 46.75 5.20 -6.17
CA GLN A 444 47.50 5.52 -4.97
C GLN A 444 48.63 4.47 -4.71
N ALA A 445 48.38 3.20 -5.02
CA ALA A 445 49.36 2.13 -4.94
C ALA A 445 50.42 2.19 -6.04
N GLY A 446 50.39 3.16 -6.94
CA GLY A 446 51.31 3.25 -8.09
C GLY A 446 50.94 2.33 -9.26
N ARG A 447 49.91 1.54 -9.16
CA ARG A 447 49.41 0.58 -10.15
C ARG A 447 48.59 1.28 -11.25
N LYS A 448 49.19 2.28 -11.91
CA LYS A 448 48.49 3.23 -12.80
C LYS A 448 47.82 2.61 -14.02
N PHE A 449 48.35 1.49 -14.52
CA PHE A 449 47.72 0.77 -15.61
C PHE A 449 46.40 0.11 -15.19
N GLN A 450 46.42 -0.60 -14.05
CA GLN A 450 45.21 -1.21 -13.50
C GLN A 450 44.19 -0.12 -13.14
N ALA A 451 44.61 0.98 -12.52
CA ALA A 451 43.71 2.09 -12.19
C ALA A 451 42.96 2.58 -13.45
N ARG A 452 43.65 2.87 -14.53
CA ARG A 452 43.00 3.31 -15.78
C ARG A 452 42.10 2.27 -16.40
N TYR A 453 42.47 0.98 -16.32
CA TYR A 453 41.60 -0.11 -16.80
C TYR A 453 40.31 -0.19 -15.97
N THR A 454 40.45 -0.12 -14.65
CA THR A 454 39.30 -0.18 -13.70
C THR A 454 38.38 1.03 -13.86
N TRP A 455 38.91 2.26 -13.99
CA TRP A 455 38.12 3.43 -14.29
C TRP A 455 37.36 3.36 -15.64
N ARG A 456 37.94 2.72 -16.67
CA ARG A 456 37.20 2.47 -17.91
C ARG A 456 36.05 1.51 -17.73
N ALA A 457 36.25 0.48 -16.91
CA ALA A 457 35.16 -0.44 -16.56
C ALA A 457 34.05 0.28 -15.78
N ALA A 458 34.39 1.09 -14.78
CA ALA A 458 33.43 1.93 -14.03
C ALA A 458 32.66 2.87 -14.97
N ALA A 459 33.32 3.47 -15.96
CA ALA A 459 32.69 4.40 -16.91
C ALA A 459 31.64 3.73 -17.82
N LEU A 460 31.67 2.41 -18.00
CA LEU A 460 30.61 1.67 -18.72
C LEU A 460 29.34 1.47 -17.88
N LEU A 461 29.45 1.62 -16.57
CA LEU A 461 28.40 1.39 -15.59
C LEU A 461 27.87 2.70 -14.99
N ALA A 462 28.60 3.81 -15.22
CA ALA A 462 28.41 5.07 -14.52
C ALA A 462 27.25 5.91 -15.07
N GLU A 463 26.54 6.59 -14.18
CA GLU A 463 25.61 7.67 -14.48
C GLU A 463 26.36 8.99 -14.79
N ALA A 464 25.63 10.01 -15.30
CA ALA A 464 26.21 11.21 -15.91
C ALA A 464 27.30 11.91 -15.07
N ASP A 465 27.05 12.14 -13.77
CA ASP A 465 28.00 12.87 -12.90
C ASP A 465 29.27 12.07 -12.63
N MET A 466 29.14 10.78 -12.37
CA MET A 466 30.26 9.86 -12.20
C MET A 466 31.05 9.73 -13.51
N ALA A 467 30.37 9.64 -14.64
CA ALA A 467 31.01 9.52 -15.95
C ALA A 467 31.93 10.73 -16.25
N ALA A 468 31.49 11.94 -15.91
CA ALA A 468 32.31 13.15 -16.06
C ALA A 468 33.59 13.10 -15.19
N ARG A 469 33.46 12.66 -13.92
CA ARG A 469 34.58 12.48 -12.99
C ARG A 469 35.57 11.42 -13.47
N LEU A 470 35.07 10.27 -13.93
CA LEU A 470 35.87 9.18 -14.47
C LEU A 470 36.63 9.60 -15.76
N ALA A 471 35.98 10.41 -16.64
CA ALA A 471 36.66 10.95 -17.81
C ALA A 471 37.85 11.85 -17.44
N ALA A 472 37.70 12.67 -16.38
CA ALA A 472 38.79 13.49 -15.86
C ALA A 472 39.93 12.61 -15.29
N LYS A 473 39.61 11.57 -14.48
CA LYS A 473 40.62 10.60 -13.98
C LYS A 473 41.37 9.89 -15.08
N LEU A 474 40.71 9.47 -16.15
CA LEU A 474 41.31 8.82 -17.29
C LEU A 474 42.30 9.72 -18.05
N ARG A 475 42.00 11.03 -18.16
CA ARG A 475 42.83 12.02 -18.82
C ARG A 475 44.03 12.45 -17.94
N ASP A 476 43.73 12.91 -16.70
CA ASP A 476 44.67 13.64 -15.87
C ASP A 476 45.22 12.79 -14.70
N GLY A 477 44.65 11.62 -14.44
CA GLY A 477 44.92 10.80 -13.27
C GLY A 477 44.10 11.23 -12.06
N LEU A 478 44.34 10.56 -10.92
CA LEU A 478 43.66 10.88 -9.67
C LEU A 478 44.21 12.19 -9.08
N THR A 479 43.32 13.10 -8.76
CA THR A 479 43.60 14.38 -8.06
C THR A 479 42.64 14.53 -6.87
N PRO A 480 42.90 15.41 -5.89
CA PRO A 480 41.96 15.68 -4.81
C PRO A 480 40.55 16.05 -5.30
N ALA A 481 40.45 16.75 -6.43
CA ALA A 481 39.19 17.17 -7.03
C ALA A 481 38.44 16.05 -7.78
N THR A 482 39.13 14.98 -8.15
CA THR A 482 38.54 13.84 -8.88
C THR A 482 38.47 12.56 -8.06
N THR A 483 38.94 12.56 -6.81
CA THR A 483 38.76 11.43 -5.87
C THR A 483 37.26 11.13 -5.73
N ALA A 484 36.89 9.88 -5.68
CA ALA A 484 35.50 9.47 -5.41
C ALA A 484 35.03 10.04 -4.08
N PRO A 485 33.75 10.34 -3.93
CA PRO A 485 33.18 10.85 -2.68
C PRO A 485 33.20 9.83 -1.57
#